data_1d730c8e4ea82b8f64c3ec94e6e98b69
#
_entry.id   1d730c8e4ea82b8f64c3ec94e6e98b69
#
_cell.length_a   1.000
_cell.length_b   1.000
_cell.length_c   1.000
_cell.angle_alpha   90.00
_cell.angle_beta   90.00
_cell.angle_gamma   90.00
#
_symmetry.space_group_name_H-M   'P 1'
#
loop_
_entity.id
_entity.type
_entity.pdbx_description
1 polymer ?
#
loop_
_entity_poly.entity_id
_entity_poly.type
_entity_poly.pdbx_seq_one_letter_code
_entity_poly.pdbx_strand_id
1 'polypeptide(L)'
;MMNVTLTDVKEARETIKNIVKRTDLLESVKLSEKTGANVFYKCENLQKTGSFKLRGACNKIASLTDEEKANGVIASSAGNHAQGVALGAKMTGIKSTIVMPATAPLAKVSATKGYGAEVVLNGAVYDDAYAKAVEIQKGTGATFLHPFNDKYVIAGQGTISLEIFEQLDNKVDTILCPVGGGGIISGVAVAAKALNPNVKIVGVQTANIPSMKESIKNGKVTTAFNDTTIADGIAVKTPGDLTFEIINELVDEIVVVEETEIAESILFMMESQKIVSEGAGAVCTAAILSGKYVPAKDENVVCIISGGNIDINTLYRIIGVALAKEGRRYSFSTIMEDKPGNFAELTRIISENGGNILSANQGKLSAGEALGKQSAEFILETIDYDHIARIKKAIEEKGFKIIEL
;
A
#
# COMPACT_ATOMS: atom_id res chain seq x y z
N MET A 1 13.29 23.08 18.73
CA MET A 1 12.09 22.48 19.38
C MET A 1 11.26 21.81 18.30
N MET A 2 10.85 20.57 18.53
CA MET A 2 9.97 19.89 17.57
C MET A 2 8.71 20.73 17.30
N ASN A 3 8.34 20.85 16.02
CA ASN A 3 7.17 21.63 15.60
C ASN A 3 5.82 20.94 15.89
N VAL A 4 5.83 19.66 16.32
CA VAL A 4 4.65 18.85 16.67
C VAL A 4 4.93 18.10 17.99
N THR A 5 3.98 18.12 18.92
CA THR A 5 4.11 17.54 20.25
C THR A 5 2.98 16.56 20.58
N LEU A 6 3.12 15.78 21.67
CA LEU A 6 2.05 14.92 22.18
C LEU A 6 0.78 15.74 22.53
N THR A 7 0.94 16.98 22.97
CA THR A 7 -0.20 17.87 23.26
C THR A 7 -1.00 18.15 21.99
N ASP A 8 -0.32 18.50 20.89
CA ASP A 8 -0.97 18.72 19.59
C ASP A 8 -1.73 17.46 19.10
N VAL A 9 -1.16 16.26 19.34
CA VAL A 9 -1.80 14.98 18.99
C VAL A 9 -3.05 14.71 19.86
N LYS A 10 -2.99 15.02 21.15
CA LYS A 10 -4.15 14.89 22.06
C LYS A 10 -5.26 15.86 21.69
N GLU A 11 -4.92 17.10 21.35
CA GLU A 11 -5.88 18.11 20.86
C GLU A 11 -6.50 17.67 19.53
N ALA A 12 -5.67 17.15 18.61
CA ALA A 12 -6.15 16.58 17.36
C ALA A 12 -7.16 15.44 17.59
N ARG A 13 -6.90 14.54 18.55
CA ARG A 13 -7.85 13.48 18.90
C ARG A 13 -9.21 14.05 19.33
N GLU A 14 -9.22 15.02 20.23
CA GLU A 14 -10.47 15.65 20.67
C GLU A 14 -11.22 16.31 19.49
N THR A 15 -10.47 16.94 18.60
CA THR A 15 -11.01 17.62 17.42
C THR A 15 -11.69 16.63 16.46
N ILE A 16 -11.08 15.47 16.20
CA ILE A 16 -11.55 14.54 15.17
C ILE A 16 -12.38 13.36 15.69
N LYS A 17 -12.53 13.19 16.99
CA LYS A 17 -13.16 12.00 17.62
C LYS A 17 -14.57 11.65 17.13
N ASN A 18 -15.35 12.64 16.75
CA ASN A 18 -16.70 12.45 16.23
C ASN A 18 -16.73 12.24 14.69
N ILE A 19 -15.60 12.46 14.02
CA ILE A 19 -15.48 12.38 12.56
C ILE A 19 -14.86 11.05 12.15
N VAL A 20 -13.76 10.66 12.77
CA VAL A 20 -13.02 9.46 12.42
C VAL A 20 -13.53 8.23 13.20
N LYS A 21 -13.30 7.05 12.64
CA LYS A 21 -13.51 5.79 13.34
C LYS A 21 -12.28 5.49 14.20
N ARG A 22 -12.48 5.07 15.45
CA ARG A 22 -11.44 4.36 16.22
C ARG A 22 -11.30 2.99 15.58
N THR A 23 -10.19 2.79 14.86
CA THR A 23 -9.99 1.55 14.09
C THR A 23 -9.59 0.39 14.99
N ASP A 24 -9.89 -0.82 14.54
CA ASP A 24 -9.60 -2.02 15.29
C ASP A 24 -8.09 -2.31 15.32
N LEU A 25 -7.63 -2.91 16.40
CA LEU A 25 -6.34 -3.55 16.52
C LEU A 25 -6.58 -5.07 16.57
N LEU A 26 -6.15 -5.78 15.54
CA LEU A 26 -6.42 -7.21 15.37
C LEU A 26 -5.12 -8.00 15.52
N GLU A 27 -5.14 -9.05 16.32
CA GLU A 27 -4.01 -9.97 16.40
C GLU A 27 -3.88 -10.78 15.09
N SER A 28 -2.64 -10.90 14.60
CA SER A 28 -2.30 -11.76 13.48
C SER A 28 -1.78 -13.11 13.97
N VAL A 29 -2.68 -14.03 14.29
CA VAL A 29 -2.33 -15.35 14.85
C VAL A 29 -1.27 -16.05 13.99
N LYS A 30 -1.48 -16.15 12.67
CA LYS A 30 -0.52 -16.82 11.78
C LYS A 30 0.85 -16.15 11.72
N LEU A 31 0.90 -14.82 11.78
CA LEU A 31 2.19 -14.11 11.77
C LEU A 31 2.88 -14.22 13.13
N SER A 32 2.11 -14.22 14.22
CA SER A 32 2.61 -14.46 15.57
C SER A 32 3.20 -15.87 15.71
N GLU A 33 2.49 -16.91 15.25
CA GLU A 33 2.99 -18.28 15.21
C GLU A 33 4.29 -18.41 14.41
N LYS A 34 4.37 -17.73 13.26
CA LYS A 34 5.54 -17.78 12.38
C LYS A 34 6.78 -17.11 12.97
N THR A 35 6.59 -16.06 13.76
CA THR A 35 7.69 -15.25 14.31
C THR A 35 8.02 -15.54 15.76
N GLY A 36 7.09 -16.09 16.52
CA GLY A 36 7.20 -16.24 17.98
C GLY A 36 6.97 -14.92 18.76
N ALA A 37 6.55 -13.86 18.06
CA ALA A 37 6.18 -12.56 18.64
C ALA A 37 4.66 -12.43 18.71
N ASN A 38 4.15 -11.39 19.39
CA ASN A 38 2.74 -11.02 19.37
C ASN A 38 2.54 -9.92 18.31
N VAL A 39 2.07 -10.28 17.12
CA VAL A 39 1.92 -9.35 16.02
C VAL A 39 0.47 -8.90 15.87
N PHE A 40 0.28 -7.58 15.80
CA PHE A 40 -1.03 -6.94 15.70
C PHE A 40 -1.11 -6.05 14.44
N TYR A 41 -2.32 -5.93 13.90
CA TYR A 41 -2.65 -5.04 12.80
C TYR A 41 -3.49 -3.85 13.27
N LYS A 42 -2.99 -2.63 13.13
CA LYS A 42 -3.79 -1.42 13.26
C LYS A 42 -4.46 -1.12 11.94
N CYS A 43 -5.77 -1.35 11.87
CA CYS A 43 -6.54 -1.45 10.62
C CYS A 43 -7.04 -0.08 10.12
N GLU A 44 -6.15 0.81 9.68
CA GLU A 44 -6.54 2.09 9.06
C GLU A 44 -7.18 1.92 7.66
N ASN A 45 -7.04 0.75 7.03
CA ASN A 45 -7.81 0.37 5.85
C ASN A 45 -9.32 0.28 6.12
N LEU A 46 -9.75 0.16 7.36
CA LEU A 46 -11.16 0.14 7.78
C LEU A 46 -11.66 1.51 8.25
N GLN A 47 -10.90 2.58 8.06
CA GLN A 47 -11.35 3.95 8.29
C GLN A 47 -12.46 4.32 7.29
N LYS A 48 -13.27 5.35 7.57
CA LYS A 48 -14.43 5.78 6.75
C LYS A 48 -14.11 6.01 5.27
N THR A 49 -12.88 6.46 4.95
CA THR A 49 -12.41 6.63 3.57
C THR A 49 -11.49 5.50 3.09
N GLY A 50 -11.43 4.38 3.82
CA GLY A 50 -10.54 3.27 3.50
C GLY A 50 -9.05 3.54 3.75
N SER A 51 -8.69 4.63 4.46
CA SER A 51 -7.29 4.94 4.81
C SER A 51 -7.20 5.96 5.96
N PHE A 52 -6.04 6.01 6.59
CA PHE A 52 -5.69 6.93 7.68
C PHE A 52 -5.78 8.43 7.32
N LYS A 53 -5.74 8.78 6.04
CA LYS A 53 -5.63 10.17 5.54
C LYS A 53 -6.73 11.08 6.06
N LEU A 54 -7.91 10.54 6.36
CA LEU A 54 -9.02 11.29 6.95
C LEU A 54 -8.64 11.98 8.25
N ARG A 55 -7.82 11.35 9.10
CA ARG A 55 -7.42 11.88 10.41
C ARG A 55 -6.72 13.24 10.29
N GLY A 56 -5.64 13.28 9.50
CA GLY A 56 -4.88 14.51 9.30
C GLY A 56 -5.65 15.55 8.50
N ALA A 57 -6.42 15.16 7.50
CA ALA A 57 -7.25 16.08 6.72
C ALA A 57 -8.29 16.78 7.60
N CYS A 58 -9.01 16.04 8.44
CA CYS A 58 -10.01 16.61 9.35
C CYS A 58 -9.38 17.53 10.39
N ASN A 59 -8.24 17.16 10.97
CA ASN A 59 -7.56 18.00 11.96
C ASN A 59 -7.07 19.31 11.32
N LYS A 60 -6.52 19.26 10.11
CA LYS A 60 -6.12 20.46 9.36
C LYS A 60 -7.32 21.35 9.04
N ILE A 61 -8.41 20.79 8.54
CA ILE A 61 -9.63 21.54 8.21
C ILE A 61 -10.20 22.23 9.47
N ALA A 62 -10.20 21.55 10.61
CA ALA A 62 -10.67 22.13 11.86
C ALA A 62 -9.83 23.32 12.34
N SER A 63 -8.54 23.34 12.04
CA SER A 63 -7.60 24.40 12.41
C SER A 63 -7.72 25.69 11.60
N LEU A 64 -8.53 25.69 10.54
CA LEU A 64 -8.72 26.84 9.66
C LEU A 64 -9.50 27.96 10.34
N THR A 65 -9.14 29.19 10.06
CA THR A 65 -9.92 30.37 10.45
C THR A 65 -11.28 30.41 9.72
N ASP A 66 -12.21 31.24 10.18
CA ASP A 66 -13.52 31.34 9.51
C ASP A 66 -13.40 31.91 8.08
N GLU A 67 -12.43 32.79 7.85
CA GLU A 67 -12.11 33.31 6.51
C GLU A 67 -11.58 32.22 5.59
N GLU A 68 -10.61 31.40 6.06
CA GLU A 68 -10.08 30.25 5.32
C GLU A 68 -11.16 29.22 5.01
N LYS A 69 -12.06 28.95 5.96
CA LYS A 69 -13.22 28.06 5.76
C LYS A 69 -14.18 28.59 4.69
N ALA A 70 -14.43 29.90 4.69
CA ALA A 70 -15.29 30.53 3.69
C ALA A 70 -14.73 30.43 2.26
N ASN A 71 -13.38 30.52 2.12
CA ASN A 71 -12.70 30.35 0.84
C ASN A 71 -12.62 28.89 0.40
N GLY A 72 -12.83 27.94 1.30
CA GLY A 72 -12.76 26.51 1.04
C GLY A 72 -11.36 25.94 1.05
N VAL A 73 -11.24 24.65 0.69
CA VAL A 73 -9.98 23.91 0.68
C VAL A 73 -9.69 23.34 -0.69
N ILE A 74 -8.41 23.18 -1.00
CA ILE A 74 -7.95 22.58 -2.26
C ILE A 74 -6.81 21.59 -2.00
N ALA A 75 -6.79 20.50 -2.76
CA ALA A 75 -5.68 19.55 -2.74
C ALA A 75 -5.39 19.00 -4.14
N SER A 76 -4.13 18.59 -4.38
CA SER A 76 -3.74 17.81 -5.55
C SER A 76 -3.48 16.38 -5.12
N SER A 77 -4.35 15.45 -5.52
CA SER A 77 -4.20 14.03 -5.23
C SER A 77 -5.23 13.20 -5.99
N ALA A 78 -4.83 12.07 -6.55
CA ALA A 78 -5.73 11.07 -7.13
C ALA A 78 -5.95 9.84 -6.23
N GLY A 79 -5.50 9.89 -4.96
CA GLY A 79 -5.54 8.75 -4.04
C GLY A 79 -6.24 9.05 -2.71
N ASN A 80 -5.74 8.43 -1.65
CA ASN A 80 -6.31 8.47 -0.30
C ASN A 80 -6.45 9.89 0.29
N HIS A 81 -5.51 10.79 -0.03
CA HIS A 81 -5.57 12.16 0.47
C HIS A 81 -6.77 12.93 -0.13
N ALA A 82 -7.05 12.74 -1.41
CA ALA A 82 -8.21 13.33 -2.09
C ALA A 82 -9.53 12.97 -1.36
N GLN A 83 -9.71 11.69 -1.06
CA GLN A 83 -10.90 11.19 -0.37
C GLN A 83 -10.99 11.70 1.08
N GLY A 84 -9.83 11.75 1.78
CA GLY A 84 -9.76 12.29 3.14
C GLY A 84 -10.15 13.76 3.20
N VAL A 85 -9.66 14.59 2.28
CA VAL A 85 -10.02 16.02 2.17
C VAL A 85 -11.47 16.18 1.80
N ALA A 86 -11.96 15.45 0.79
CA ALA A 86 -13.34 15.54 0.33
C ALA A 86 -14.34 15.22 1.44
N LEU A 87 -14.17 14.09 2.14
CA LEU A 87 -15.05 13.72 3.25
C LEU A 87 -14.92 14.66 4.44
N GLY A 88 -13.70 15.06 4.82
CA GLY A 88 -13.46 15.99 5.92
C GLY A 88 -14.14 17.34 5.69
N ALA A 89 -14.01 17.89 4.49
CA ALA A 89 -14.66 19.12 4.09
C ALA A 89 -16.19 19.00 4.08
N LYS A 90 -16.74 17.91 3.52
CA LYS A 90 -18.18 17.63 3.54
C LYS A 90 -18.75 17.61 4.96
N MET A 91 -18.07 16.93 5.89
CA MET A 91 -18.53 16.80 7.29
C MET A 91 -18.48 18.10 8.08
N THR A 92 -17.69 19.07 7.63
CA THR A 92 -17.57 20.41 8.23
C THR A 92 -18.33 21.48 7.44
N GLY A 93 -19.00 21.13 6.35
CA GLY A 93 -19.74 22.05 5.51
C GLY A 93 -18.86 22.98 4.66
N ILE A 94 -17.58 22.64 4.46
CA ILE A 94 -16.62 23.46 3.73
C ILE A 94 -16.53 22.98 2.27
N LYS A 95 -16.44 23.92 1.32
CA LYS A 95 -16.22 23.59 -0.09
C LYS A 95 -14.83 23.00 -0.28
N SER A 96 -14.72 21.89 -1.04
CA SER A 96 -13.46 21.29 -1.41
C SER A 96 -13.30 21.13 -2.92
N THR A 97 -12.11 21.48 -3.42
CA THR A 97 -11.70 21.27 -4.82
C THR A 97 -10.52 20.30 -4.84
N ILE A 98 -10.64 19.23 -5.61
CA ILE A 98 -9.56 18.23 -5.75
C ILE A 98 -9.09 18.22 -7.20
N VAL A 99 -7.80 18.49 -7.40
CA VAL A 99 -7.20 18.46 -8.74
C VAL A 99 -6.48 17.14 -8.92
N MET A 100 -6.79 16.43 -10.02
CA MET A 100 -6.23 15.14 -10.37
C MET A 100 -5.68 15.15 -11.78
N PRO A 101 -4.66 14.32 -12.10
CA PRO A 101 -4.29 14.07 -13.50
C PRO A 101 -5.48 13.55 -14.31
N ALA A 102 -5.56 13.89 -15.59
CA ALA A 102 -6.62 13.40 -16.47
C ALA A 102 -6.61 11.87 -16.66
N THR A 103 -5.46 11.24 -16.37
CA THR A 103 -5.23 9.80 -16.38
C THR A 103 -5.68 9.09 -15.10
N ALA A 104 -6.21 9.81 -14.10
CA ALA A 104 -6.62 9.23 -12.82
C ALA A 104 -7.70 8.15 -13.03
N PRO A 105 -7.63 7.01 -12.30
CA PRO A 105 -8.62 5.93 -12.41
C PRO A 105 -10.04 6.44 -12.14
N LEU A 106 -10.98 6.08 -13.00
CA LEU A 106 -12.38 6.53 -12.90
C LEU A 106 -13.01 6.20 -11.54
N ALA A 107 -12.67 5.07 -10.95
CA ALA A 107 -13.14 4.68 -9.63
C ALA A 107 -12.72 5.68 -8.54
N LYS A 108 -11.46 6.16 -8.57
CA LYS A 108 -10.93 7.16 -7.62
C LYS A 108 -11.58 8.54 -7.82
N VAL A 109 -11.80 8.93 -9.08
CA VAL A 109 -12.53 10.18 -9.43
C VAL A 109 -13.96 10.12 -8.91
N SER A 110 -14.67 9.02 -9.19
CA SER A 110 -16.06 8.80 -8.77
C SER A 110 -16.19 8.78 -7.23
N ALA A 111 -15.32 8.08 -6.54
CA ALA A 111 -15.29 8.03 -5.07
C ALA A 111 -15.12 9.44 -4.47
N THR A 112 -14.18 10.24 -4.99
CA THR A 112 -13.93 11.61 -4.51
C THR A 112 -15.12 12.53 -4.73
N LYS A 113 -15.78 12.45 -5.92
CA LYS A 113 -17.02 13.16 -6.19
C LYS A 113 -18.16 12.71 -5.26
N GLY A 114 -18.25 11.40 -4.96
CA GLY A 114 -19.24 10.85 -4.03
C GLY A 114 -19.12 11.40 -2.62
N TYR A 115 -17.92 11.77 -2.20
CA TYR A 115 -17.68 12.49 -0.95
C TYR A 115 -18.01 13.99 -1.02
N GLY A 116 -18.42 14.51 -2.17
CA GLY A 116 -18.95 15.89 -2.33
C GLY A 116 -17.92 16.92 -2.76
N ALA A 117 -16.70 16.51 -3.16
CA ALA A 117 -15.72 17.46 -3.70
C ALA A 117 -15.99 17.80 -5.17
N GLU A 118 -15.64 19.02 -5.55
CA GLU A 118 -15.45 19.41 -6.94
C GLU A 118 -14.14 18.79 -7.44
N VAL A 119 -14.19 18.00 -8.53
CA VAL A 119 -13.00 17.37 -9.10
C VAL A 119 -12.65 18.03 -10.42
N VAL A 120 -11.44 18.56 -10.48
CA VAL A 120 -10.82 19.15 -11.68
C VAL A 120 -9.79 18.18 -12.23
N LEU A 121 -9.95 17.76 -13.49
CA LEU A 121 -8.96 16.91 -14.17
C LEU A 121 -8.04 17.79 -15.01
N ASN A 122 -6.72 17.71 -14.78
CA ASN A 122 -5.75 18.53 -15.49
C ASN A 122 -4.40 17.85 -15.67
N GLY A 123 -3.87 17.91 -16.89
CA GLY A 123 -2.57 17.38 -17.25
C GLY A 123 -2.47 15.84 -17.25
N ALA A 124 -1.28 15.33 -17.57
CA ALA A 124 -1.04 13.89 -17.68
C ALA A 124 -0.44 13.29 -16.40
N VAL A 125 0.30 14.09 -15.62
CA VAL A 125 1.04 13.65 -14.43
C VAL A 125 0.67 14.46 -13.18
N TYR A 126 1.14 14.01 -12.02
CA TYR A 126 0.87 14.66 -10.74
C TYR A 126 1.31 16.13 -10.73
N ASP A 127 2.48 16.45 -11.31
CA ASP A 127 3.03 17.81 -11.29
C ASP A 127 2.14 18.81 -12.05
N ASP A 128 1.51 18.37 -13.15
CA ASP A 128 0.54 19.20 -13.89
C ASP A 128 -0.68 19.51 -13.03
N ALA A 129 -1.22 18.49 -12.36
CA ALA A 129 -2.36 18.63 -11.46
C ALA A 129 -2.01 19.52 -10.26
N TYR A 130 -0.82 19.40 -9.70
CA TYR A 130 -0.33 20.24 -8.62
C TYR A 130 -0.21 21.70 -9.05
N ALA A 131 0.40 21.96 -10.20
CA ALA A 131 0.50 23.33 -10.75
C ALA A 131 -0.87 23.97 -10.94
N LYS A 132 -1.85 23.21 -11.47
CA LYS A 132 -3.23 23.67 -11.62
C LYS A 132 -3.93 23.93 -10.28
N ALA A 133 -3.67 23.09 -9.27
CA ALA A 133 -4.20 23.33 -7.93
C ALA A 133 -3.67 24.63 -7.32
N VAL A 134 -2.39 24.95 -7.51
CA VAL A 134 -1.78 26.21 -7.07
C VAL A 134 -2.34 27.40 -7.83
N GLU A 135 -2.62 27.25 -9.13
CA GLU A 135 -3.27 28.32 -9.92
C GLU A 135 -4.68 28.62 -9.37
N ILE A 136 -5.51 27.58 -9.15
CA ILE A 136 -6.85 27.72 -8.59
C ILE A 136 -6.80 28.32 -7.18
N GLN A 137 -5.86 27.87 -6.34
CA GLN A 137 -5.63 28.42 -5.01
C GLN A 137 -5.44 29.93 -5.03
N LYS A 138 -4.54 30.41 -5.92
CA LYS A 138 -4.27 31.87 -6.07
C LYS A 138 -5.49 32.66 -6.49
N GLY A 139 -6.35 32.08 -7.34
CA GLY A 139 -7.55 32.74 -7.83
C GLY A 139 -8.73 32.75 -6.85
N THR A 140 -8.80 31.74 -5.97
CA THR A 140 -9.94 31.54 -5.06
C THR A 140 -9.64 31.89 -3.59
N GLY A 141 -8.37 31.97 -3.20
CA GLY A 141 -7.97 32.10 -1.80
C GLY A 141 -8.14 30.81 -0.98
N ALA A 142 -8.48 29.67 -1.61
CA ALA A 142 -8.69 28.40 -0.92
C ALA A 142 -7.40 27.92 -0.22
N THR A 143 -7.54 27.31 0.94
CA THR A 143 -6.39 26.77 1.68
C THR A 143 -5.93 25.45 1.06
N PHE A 144 -4.63 25.38 0.68
CA PHE A 144 -4.05 24.16 0.17
C PHE A 144 -3.78 23.16 1.32
N LEU A 145 -4.37 21.98 1.23
CA LEU A 145 -4.14 20.90 2.19
C LEU A 145 -3.01 19.97 1.72
N HIS A 146 -1.85 20.12 2.36
CA HIS A 146 -0.69 19.29 2.03
C HIS A 146 -0.89 17.85 2.55
N PRO A 147 -0.55 16.80 1.77
CA PRO A 147 -0.84 15.41 2.13
C PRO A 147 -0.03 14.85 3.30
N PHE A 148 1.06 15.51 3.74
CA PHE A 148 1.93 15.01 4.80
C PHE A 148 2.80 16.10 5.49
N ASN A 149 3.21 17.16 4.80
CA ASN A 149 4.17 18.15 5.31
C ASN A 149 3.45 19.35 5.94
N ASP A 150 2.63 19.10 6.96
CA ASP A 150 1.85 20.09 7.71
C ASP A 150 1.68 19.61 9.15
N LYS A 151 1.92 20.49 10.13
CA LYS A 151 1.89 20.15 11.57
C LYS A 151 0.54 19.59 12.04
N TYR A 152 -0.57 20.13 11.53
CA TYR A 152 -1.90 19.67 11.90
C TYR A 152 -2.23 18.32 11.26
N VAL A 153 -1.75 18.10 10.02
CA VAL A 153 -1.86 16.79 9.36
C VAL A 153 -1.08 15.75 10.15
N ILE A 154 0.18 16.04 10.49
CA ILE A 154 1.02 15.14 11.29
C ILE A 154 0.39 14.83 12.66
N ALA A 155 -0.09 15.84 13.38
CA ALA A 155 -0.76 15.66 14.67
C ALA A 155 -2.02 14.78 14.55
N GLY A 156 -2.83 14.97 13.51
CA GLY A 156 -3.99 14.12 13.23
C GLY A 156 -3.62 12.66 13.01
N GLN A 157 -2.52 12.39 12.30
CA GLN A 157 -2.01 11.02 12.08
C GLN A 157 -1.49 10.40 13.40
N GLY A 158 -0.88 11.20 14.28
CA GLY A 158 -0.38 10.75 15.58
C GLY A 158 -1.46 10.15 16.48
N THR A 159 -2.74 10.48 16.26
CA THR A 159 -3.86 9.90 17.01
C THR A 159 -3.94 8.37 16.90
N ILE A 160 -3.34 7.78 15.85
CA ILE A 160 -3.21 6.33 15.68
C ILE A 160 -2.44 5.72 16.85
N SER A 161 -1.33 6.34 17.27
CA SER A 161 -0.53 5.84 18.40
C SER A 161 -1.29 5.90 19.71
N LEU A 162 -2.09 6.95 19.96
CA LEU A 162 -2.90 7.01 21.17
C LEU A 162 -3.85 5.82 21.25
N GLU A 163 -4.49 5.47 20.13
CA GLU A 163 -5.38 4.30 20.05
C GLU A 163 -4.62 2.98 20.23
N ILE A 164 -3.43 2.82 19.64
CA ILE A 164 -2.60 1.62 19.78
C ILE A 164 -2.22 1.40 21.26
N PHE A 165 -1.70 2.42 21.92
CA PHE A 165 -1.30 2.32 23.33
C PHE A 165 -2.49 2.02 24.26
N GLU A 166 -3.65 2.62 24.01
CA GLU A 166 -4.88 2.30 24.75
C GLU A 166 -5.36 0.86 24.50
N GLN A 167 -5.25 0.34 23.27
CA GLN A 167 -5.74 -0.99 22.88
C GLN A 167 -4.84 -2.12 23.37
N LEU A 168 -3.56 -1.85 23.66
CA LEU A 168 -2.59 -2.79 24.20
C LEU A 168 -2.21 -2.52 25.67
N ASP A 169 -2.99 -1.74 26.39
CA ASP A 169 -2.71 -1.38 27.79
C ASP A 169 -1.27 -0.88 28.00
N ASN A 170 -0.77 -0.06 27.06
CA ASN A 170 0.59 0.48 26.99
C ASN A 170 1.71 -0.57 26.78
N LYS A 171 1.38 -1.80 26.45
CA LYS A 171 2.35 -2.88 26.17
C LYS A 171 2.70 -2.93 24.69
N VAL A 172 3.43 -1.92 24.22
CA VAL A 172 3.87 -1.79 22.82
C VAL A 172 5.38 -1.72 22.80
N ASP A 173 6.04 -2.67 22.13
CA ASP A 173 7.49 -2.71 22.02
C ASP A 173 7.94 -2.11 20.69
N THR A 174 7.26 -2.44 19.57
CA THR A 174 7.61 -1.94 18.24
C THR A 174 6.37 -1.56 17.43
N ILE A 175 6.47 -0.47 16.66
CA ILE A 175 5.47 -0.07 15.65
C ILE A 175 6.14 -0.01 14.29
N LEU A 176 5.69 -0.83 13.35
CA LEU A 176 6.04 -0.73 11.93
C LEU A 176 5.05 0.18 11.22
N CYS A 177 5.56 1.15 10.47
CA CYS A 177 4.74 2.18 9.82
C CYS A 177 5.18 2.40 8.37
N PRO A 178 4.24 2.45 7.39
CA PRO A 178 4.56 2.77 6.01
C PRO A 178 5.11 4.19 5.86
N VAL A 179 6.12 4.37 5.01
CA VAL A 179 6.76 5.66 4.79
C VAL A 179 6.70 6.06 3.31
N GLY A 180 5.90 7.08 2.99
CA GLY A 180 5.99 7.83 1.75
C GLY A 180 6.62 9.21 2.03
N GLY A 181 5.83 10.28 2.00
CA GLY A 181 6.29 11.63 2.37
C GLY A 181 6.54 11.86 3.86
N GLY A 182 6.29 10.86 4.71
CA GLY A 182 6.63 10.85 6.14
C GLY A 182 5.53 11.26 7.10
N GLY A 183 4.36 11.74 6.64
CA GLY A 183 3.34 12.32 7.53
C GLY A 183 2.77 11.38 8.59
N ILE A 184 2.48 10.11 8.24
CA ILE A 184 1.94 9.14 9.20
C ILE A 184 2.99 8.74 10.24
N ILE A 185 4.18 8.34 9.80
CA ILE A 185 5.22 7.89 10.72
C ILE A 185 5.72 9.01 11.64
N SER A 186 5.77 10.26 11.16
CA SER A 186 6.09 11.42 11.99
C SER A 186 5.11 11.59 13.13
N GLY A 187 3.80 11.57 12.83
CA GLY A 187 2.77 11.67 13.85
C GLY A 187 2.80 10.48 14.83
N VAL A 188 2.95 9.27 14.30
CA VAL A 188 3.08 8.04 15.09
C VAL A 188 4.28 8.13 16.03
N ALA A 189 5.45 8.50 15.51
CA ALA A 189 6.68 8.58 16.29
C ALA A 189 6.61 9.63 17.41
N VAL A 190 6.11 10.84 17.09
CA VAL A 190 5.93 11.92 18.10
C VAL A 190 5.06 11.44 19.27
N ALA A 191 3.92 10.83 18.99
CA ALA A 191 3.02 10.38 20.04
C ALA A 191 3.58 9.16 20.78
N ALA A 192 4.08 8.16 20.05
CA ALA A 192 4.57 6.91 20.63
C ALA A 192 5.80 7.14 21.52
N LYS A 193 6.82 7.86 21.04
CA LYS A 193 8.04 8.17 21.83
C LYS A 193 7.76 9.01 23.05
N ALA A 194 6.76 9.89 23.00
CA ALA A 194 6.35 10.68 24.16
C ALA A 194 5.54 9.87 25.20
N LEU A 195 4.83 8.80 24.79
CA LEU A 195 4.13 7.88 25.67
C LEU A 195 5.08 6.82 26.26
N ASN A 196 5.96 6.28 25.45
CA ASN A 196 6.99 5.33 25.85
C ASN A 196 8.29 5.62 25.06
N PRO A 197 9.31 6.24 25.69
CA PRO A 197 10.58 6.54 24.99
C PRO A 197 11.32 5.30 24.47
N ASN A 198 11.02 4.11 25.01
CA ASN A 198 11.68 2.86 24.65
C ASN A 198 11.01 2.14 23.47
N VAL A 199 9.81 2.57 23.03
CA VAL A 199 9.15 1.95 21.88
C VAL A 199 9.99 2.12 20.63
N LYS A 200 10.19 1.04 19.89
CA LYS A 200 10.89 1.08 18.59
C LYS A 200 9.94 1.50 17.47
N ILE A 201 10.34 2.46 16.66
CA ILE A 201 9.60 2.91 15.48
C ILE A 201 10.37 2.52 14.22
N VAL A 202 9.78 1.63 13.43
CA VAL A 202 10.38 1.13 12.20
C VAL A 202 9.59 1.63 10.99
N GLY A 203 10.25 2.41 10.15
CA GLY A 203 9.68 2.83 8.87
C GLY A 203 9.84 1.75 7.81
N VAL A 204 8.83 1.57 6.95
CA VAL A 204 8.92 0.65 5.83
C VAL A 204 8.61 1.37 4.52
N GLN A 205 9.55 1.31 3.57
CA GLN A 205 9.41 1.87 2.21
C GLN A 205 9.48 0.78 1.14
N THR A 206 8.97 1.07 -0.06
CA THR A 206 9.26 0.25 -1.24
C THR A 206 10.71 0.47 -1.70
N ALA A 207 11.38 -0.58 -2.14
CA ALA A 207 12.72 -0.51 -2.69
C ALA A 207 12.80 0.35 -3.96
N ASN A 208 11.71 0.44 -4.72
CA ASN A 208 11.62 1.21 -5.94
C ASN A 208 11.65 2.73 -5.72
N ILE A 209 11.24 3.22 -4.53
CA ILE A 209 11.25 4.66 -4.20
C ILE A 209 11.64 4.86 -2.73
N PRO A 210 12.90 4.60 -2.34
CA PRO A 210 13.34 4.66 -0.93
C PRO A 210 13.76 6.09 -0.51
N SER A 211 12.97 7.09 -0.88
CA SER A 211 13.31 8.51 -0.78
C SER A 211 13.66 9.00 0.63
N MET A 212 12.93 8.54 1.65
CA MET A 212 13.21 8.90 3.04
C MET A 212 14.47 8.20 3.55
N LYS A 213 14.67 6.91 3.23
CA LYS A 213 15.89 6.17 3.60
C LYS A 213 17.14 6.83 3.01
N GLU A 214 17.08 7.23 1.74
CA GLU A 214 18.18 7.96 1.09
C GLU A 214 18.37 9.35 1.71
N SER A 215 17.29 10.04 2.07
CA SER A 215 17.38 11.34 2.74
C SER A 215 18.07 11.25 4.09
N ILE A 216 17.76 10.25 4.92
CA ILE A 216 18.43 10.01 6.21
C ILE A 216 19.91 9.69 5.97
N LYS A 217 20.20 8.78 5.03
CA LYS A 217 21.60 8.43 4.68
C LYS A 217 22.42 9.65 4.27
N ASN A 218 21.81 10.58 3.55
CA ASN A 218 22.47 11.78 3.03
C ASN A 218 22.43 12.98 4.00
N GLY A 219 21.73 12.87 5.15
CA GLY A 219 21.53 13.94 6.13
C GLY A 219 20.73 15.14 5.62
N LYS A 220 19.99 15.01 4.53
CA LYS A 220 19.16 16.06 3.92
C LYS A 220 18.06 15.45 3.05
N VAL A 221 16.97 16.19 2.87
CA VAL A 221 15.91 15.80 1.93
C VAL A 221 16.51 15.55 0.54
N THR A 222 16.30 14.34 0.04
CA THR A 222 16.82 13.86 -1.25
C THR A 222 15.67 13.34 -2.09
N THR A 223 15.62 13.74 -3.36
CA THR A 223 14.67 13.24 -4.34
C THR A 223 15.16 11.89 -4.88
N ALA A 224 14.39 10.82 -4.66
CA ALA A 224 14.69 9.52 -5.25
C ALA A 224 14.31 9.46 -6.72
N PHE A 225 14.98 8.59 -7.47
CA PHE A 225 14.54 8.24 -8.82
C PHE A 225 13.15 7.61 -8.77
N ASN A 226 12.36 7.87 -9.81
CA ASN A 226 11.01 7.37 -9.91
C ASN A 226 11.01 6.05 -10.66
N ASP A 227 10.59 4.99 -9.96
CA ASP A 227 10.22 3.75 -10.60
C ASP A 227 8.74 3.45 -10.29
N THR A 228 8.16 2.47 -10.96
CA THR A 228 6.80 2.03 -10.72
C THR A 228 6.74 1.17 -9.47
N THR A 229 5.67 1.33 -8.67
CA THR A 229 5.43 0.52 -7.48
C THR A 229 3.94 0.22 -7.32
N ILE A 230 3.60 -0.99 -6.85
CA ILE A 230 2.24 -1.34 -6.45
C ILE A 230 1.83 -0.66 -5.13
N ALA A 231 2.79 -0.10 -4.40
CA ALA A 231 2.58 0.69 -3.19
C ALA A 231 2.38 2.19 -3.50
N ASP A 232 1.44 2.52 -4.40
CA ASP A 232 1.17 3.87 -4.91
C ASP A 232 0.92 4.91 -3.80
N GLY A 233 0.32 4.51 -2.68
CA GLY A 233 0.08 5.37 -1.51
C GLY A 233 1.34 5.90 -0.82
N ILE A 234 2.49 5.27 -1.04
CA ILE A 234 3.81 5.70 -0.53
C ILE A 234 4.82 6.05 -1.63
N ALA A 235 4.38 6.12 -2.89
CA ALA A 235 5.22 6.48 -4.03
C ALA A 235 5.56 7.98 -4.04
N VAL A 236 6.30 8.45 -3.04
CA VAL A 236 6.67 9.85 -2.86
C VAL A 236 8.16 10.04 -3.14
N LYS A 237 8.46 10.75 -4.24
CA LYS A 237 9.84 10.99 -4.70
C LYS A 237 10.64 11.88 -3.75
N THR A 238 10.01 12.91 -3.20
CA THR A 238 10.65 13.89 -2.34
C THR A 238 9.92 13.97 -1.01
N PRO A 239 10.52 13.57 0.12
CA PRO A 239 9.96 13.71 1.45
C PRO A 239 9.70 15.19 1.81
N GLY A 240 8.87 15.42 2.84
CA GLY A 240 8.73 16.75 3.42
C GLY A 240 9.95 17.12 4.28
N ASP A 241 10.26 18.39 4.35
CA ASP A 241 11.32 18.90 5.22
C ASP A 241 10.97 18.71 6.71
N LEU A 242 9.77 19.11 7.12
CA LEU A 242 9.29 18.93 8.48
C LEU A 242 9.20 17.42 8.86
N THR A 243 8.71 16.57 7.95
CA THR A 243 8.63 15.14 8.23
C THR A 243 10.01 14.49 8.27
N PHE A 244 10.95 14.93 7.43
CA PHE A 244 12.34 14.48 7.48
C PHE A 244 13.00 14.79 8.82
N GLU A 245 12.87 16.03 9.34
CA GLU A 245 13.41 16.41 10.64
C GLU A 245 12.89 15.50 11.76
N ILE A 246 11.57 15.29 11.83
CA ILE A 246 10.95 14.44 12.86
C ILE A 246 11.41 12.97 12.73
N ILE A 247 11.44 12.44 11.52
CA ILE A 247 11.84 11.05 11.27
C ILE A 247 13.31 10.83 11.61
N ASN A 248 14.18 11.76 11.23
CA ASN A 248 15.60 11.67 11.53
C ASN A 248 15.90 11.72 13.04
N GLU A 249 15.03 12.33 13.84
CA GLU A 249 15.16 12.42 15.30
C GLU A 249 14.53 11.22 16.03
N LEU A 250 13.35 10.74 15.59
CA LEU A 250 12.51 9.85 16.38
C LEU A 250 12.35 8.43 15.81
N VAL A 251 12.67 8.19 14.55
CA VAL A 251 12.51 6.87 13.93
C VAL A 251 13.81 6.09 14.06
N ASP A 252 13.72 4.88 14.60
CA ASP A 252 14.90 4.07 14.94
C ASP A 252 15.53 3.41 13.72
N GLU A 253 14.70 3.05 12.72
CA GLU A 253 15.16 2.33 11.53
C GLU A 253 14.21 2.54 10.34
N ILE A 254 14.74 2.51 9.11
CA ILE A 254 13.95 2.38 7.88
C ILE A 254 14.43 1.18 7.08
N VAL A 255 13.53 0.22 6.88
CA VAL A 255 13.72 -0.95 6.02
C VAL A 255 13.04 -0.74 4.68
N VAL A 256 13.45 -1.52 3.66
CA VAL A 256 12.84 -1.49 2.33
C VAL A 256 12.39 -2.88 1.92
N VAL A 257 11.27 -2.95 1.21
CA VAL A 257 10.66 -4.20 0.73
C VAL A 257 10.49 -4.16 -0.79
N GLU A 258 10.61 -5.32 -1.42
CA GLU A 258 10.49 -5.50 -2.86
C GLU A 258 9.02 -5.62 -3.28
N GLU A 259 8.72 -5.35 -4.56
CA GLU A 259 7.37 -5.43 -5.11
C GLU A 259 6.72 -6.82 -4.94
N THR A 260 7.51 -7.88 -5.11
CA THR A 260 7.05 -9.26 -4.91
C THR A 260 6.74 -9.56 -3.44
N GLU A 261 7.53 -9.04 -2.50
CA GLU A 261 7.30 -9.18 -1.06
C GLU A 261 6.00 -8.46 -0.64
N ILE A 262 5.72 -7.31 -1.26
CA ILE A 262 4.46 -6.57 -1.06
C ILE A 262 3.27 -7.39 -1.60
N ALA A 263 3.41 -7.98 -2.79
CA ALA A 263 2.37 -8.81 -3.40
C ALA A 263 2.04 -10.05 -2.54
N GLU A 264 3.06 -10.78 -2.07
CA GLU A 264 2.93 -11.91 -1.16
C GLU A 264 2.23 -11.51 0.15
N SER A 265 2.56 -10.34 0.70
CA SER A 265 1.94 -9.86 1.94
C SER A 265 0.46 -9.51 1.78
N ILE A 266 0.05 -8.97 0.64
CA ILE A 266 -1.37 -8.72 0.33
C ILE A 266 -2.13 -10.06 0.30
N LEU A 267 -1.61 -11.07 -0.41
CA LEU A 267 -2.21 -12.40 -0.45
C LEU A 267 -2.28 -13.03 0.95
N PHE A 268 -1.18 -12.98 1.71
CA PHE A 268 -1.13 -13.49 3.08
C PHE A 268 -2.21 -12.86 3.98
N MET A 269 -2.36 -11.52 3.96
CA MET A 269 -3.38 -10.85 4.76
C MET A 269 -4.80 -11.22 4.33
N MET A 270 -5.06 -11.38 3.04
CA MET A 270 -6.36 -11.84 2.54
C MET A 270 -6.68 -13.26 3.00
N GLU A 271 -5.72 -14.18 2.94
CA GLU A 271 -5.92 -15.57 3.32
C GLU A 271 -5.96 -15.80 4.84
N SER A 272 -5.09 -15.10 5.59
CA SER A 272 -4.95 -15.31 7.03
C SER A 272 -5.95 -14.49 7.87
N GLN A 273 -6.22 -13.24 7.47
CA GLN A 273 -7.00 -12.28 8.25
C GLN A 273 -8.31 -11.82 7.58
N LYS A 274 -8.51 -12.18 6.30
CA LYS A 274 -9.64 -11.69 5.48
C LYS A 274 -9.63 -10.17 5.32
N ILE A 275 -8.44 -9.59 5.37
CA ILE A 275 -8.21 -8.14 5.21
C ILE A 275 -7.76 -7.85 3.79
N VAL A 276 -8.41 -6.88 3.15
CA VAL A 276 -7.96 -6.29 1.89
C VAL A 276 -7.15 -5.05 2.20
N SER A 277 -5.91 -5.03 1.73
CA SER A 277 -4.99 -3.88 1.83
C SER A 277 -4.53 -3.45 0.45
N GLU A 278 -4.26 -2.15 0.29
CA GLU A 278 -3.48 -1.65 -0.84
C GLU A 278 -1.98 -1.91 -0.62
N GLY A 279 -1.16 -1.77 -1.67
CA GLY A 279 0.29 -2.02 -1.57
C GLY A 279 0.96 -1.25 -0.43
N ALA A 280 0.64 0.03 -0.28
CA ALA A 280 1.18 0.87 0.79
C ALA A 280 0.79 0.38 2.21
N GLY A 281 -0.40 -0.21 2.37
CA GLY A 281 -0.83 -0.76 3.65
C GLY A 281 -0.21 -2.13 3.97
N ALA A 282 0.33 -2.82 2.98
CA ALA A 282 0.89 -4.17 3.12
C ALA A 282 2.39 -4.20 3.46
N VAL A 283 3.12 -3.09 3.27
CA VAL A 283 4.59 -3.08 3.40
C VAL A 283 5.10 -3.49 4.78
N CYS A 284 4.37 -3.18 5.86
CA CYS A 284 4.77 -3.59 7.22
C CYS A 284 4.72 -5.11 7.40
N THR A 285 3.67 -5.74 6.87
CA THR A 285 3.57 -7.21 6.83
C THR A 285 4.65 -7.81 5.94
N ALA A 286 4.94 -7.20 4.80
CA ALA A 286 6.01 -7.61 3.90
C ALA A 286 7.38 -7.62 4.59
N ALA A 287 7.68 -6.58 5.38
CA ALA A 287 8.94 -6.48 6.11
C ALA A 287 9.15 -7.64 7.10
N ILE A 288 8.10 -8.11 7.75
CA ILE A 288 8.18 -9.26 8.66
C ILE A 288 8.25 -10.57 7.88
N LEU A 289 7.39 -10.78 6.87
CA LEU A 289 7.35 -12.03 6.10
C LEU A 289 8.65 -12.30 5.35
N SER A 290 9.30 -11.25 4.84
CA SER A 290 10.57 -11.34 4.11
C SER A 290 11.81 -11.36 5.00
N GLY A 291 11.64 -11.21 6.33
CA GLY A 291 12.75 -11.16 7.28
C GLY A 291 13.57 -9.86 7.24
N LYS A 292 13.05 -8.80 6.60
CA LYS A 292 13.66 -7.44 6.63
C LYS A 292 13.54 -6.80 8.01
N TYR A 293 12.51 -7.17 8.76
CA TYR A 293 12.37 -6.95 10.19
C TYR A 293 12.09 -8.30 10.86
N VAL A 294 12.89 -8.66 11.83
CA VAL A 294 12.76 -9.91 12.61
C VAL A 294 12.40 -9.53 14.04
N PRO A 295 11.14 -9.74 14.45
CA PRO A 295 10.74 -9.52 15.83
C PRO A 295 11.48 -10.41 16.82
N ALA A 296 11.70 -9.93 18.04
CA ALA A 296 12.16 -10.78 19.13
C ALA A 296 11.00 -11.68 19.61
N LYS A 297 11.37 -12.79 20.29
CA LYS A 297 10.36 -13.65 20.89
C LYS A 297 9.54 -12.88 21.94
N ASP A 298 8.23 -13.10 21.92
CA ASP A 298 7.24 -12.47 22.81
C ASP A 298 7.14 -10.92 22.69
N GLU A 299 7.79 -10.31 21.68
CA GLU A 299 7.71 -8.87 21.39
C GLU A 299 6.29 -8.47 20.92
N ASN A 300 5.74 -7.39 21.47
CA ASN A 300 4.46 -6.83 21.01
C ASN A 300 4.69 -5.88 19.83
N VAL A 301 4.43 -6.35 18.64
CA VAL A 301 4.69 -5.64 17.37
C VAL A 301 3.40 -5.21 16.71
N VAL A 302 3.27 -3.94 16.39
CA VAL A 302 2.11 -3.40 15.68
C VAL A 302 2.49 -3.03 14.24
N CYS A 303 1.84 -3.65 13.27
CA CYS A 303 1.90 -3.27 11.85
C CYS A 303 0.73 -2.35 11.51
N ILE A 304 1.00 -1.13 11.05
CA ILE A 304 -0.05 -0.22 10.60
C ILE A 304 -0.44 -0.57 9.17
N ILE A 305 -1.69 -1.00 8.96
CA ILE A 305 -2.30 -1.17 7.63
C ILE A 305 -2.90 0.17 7.23
N SER A 306 -2.13 0.99 6.53
CA SER A 306 -2.42 2.40 6.30
C SER A 306 -3.63 2.68 5.40
N GLY A 307 -3.98 1.74 4.51
CA GLY A 307 -5.11 1.86 3.59
C GLY A 307 -5.47 0.56 2.87
N GLY A 308 -6.67 0.54 2.28
CA GLY A 308 -7.21 -0.58 1.53
C GLY A 308 -7.84 -0.20 0.18
N ASN A 309 -7.62 1.02 -0.31
CA ASN A 309 -8.22 1.55 -1.54
C ASN A 309 -7.51 1.05 -2.81
N ILE A 310 -7.37 -0.27 -2.91
CA ILE A 310 -6.76 -0.92 -4.08
C ILE A 310 -7.77 -1.04 -5.23
N ASP A 311 -7.29 -0.82 -6.46
CA ASP A 311 -8.07 -1.13 -7.66
C ASP A 311 -8.21 -2.64 -7.85
N ILE A 312 -9.43 -3.11 -8.16
CA ILE A 312 -9.72 -4.55 -8.26
C ILE A 312 -8.93 -5.22 -9.38
N ASN A 313 -8.72 -4.56 -10.51
CA ASN A 313 -7.91 -5.15 -11.59
C ASN A 313 -6.42 -5.23 -11.19
N THR A 314 -5.95 -4.26 -10.41
CA THR A 314 -4.61 -4.30 -9.82
C THR A 314 -4.50 -5.43 -8.80
N LEU A 315 -5.49 -5.60 -7.93
CA LEU A 315 -5.54 -6.71 -6.97
C LEU A 315 -5.53 -8.07 -7.67
N TYR A 316 -6.32 -8.23 -8.74
CA TYR A 316 -6.32 -9.46 -9.54
C TYR A 316 -4.93 -9.82 -10.06
N ARG A 317 -4.18 -8.82 -10.58
CA ARG A 317 -2.80 -9.02 -11.08
C ARG A 317 -1.83 -9.37 -9.94
N ILE A 318 -1.93 -8.67 -8.81
CA ILE A 318 -1.10 -8.91 -7.62
C ILE A 318 -1.30 -10.34 -7.12
N ILE A 319 -2.55 -10.79 -6.98
CA ILE A 319 -2.85 -12.18 -6.58
C ILE A 319 -2.20 -13.18 -7.53
N GLY A 320 -2.27 -12.92 -8.84
CA GLY A 320 -1.63 -13.78 -9.84
C GLY A 320 -0.11 -13.91 -9.65
N VAL A 321 0.57 -12.79 -9.41
CA VAL A 321 2.02 -12.75 -9.14
C VAL A 321 2.37 -13.47 -7.84
N ALA A 322 1.62 -13.21 -6.75
CA ALA A 322 1.85 -13.83 -5.45
C ALA A 322 1.66 -15.36 -5.51
N LEU A 323 0.58 -15.84 -6.15
CA LEU A 323 0.35 -17.28 -6.33
C LEU A 323 1.46 -17.96 -7.15
N ALA A 324 1.96 -17.29 -8.19
CA ALA A 324 3.09 -17.82 -8.97
C ALA A 324 4.36 -17.92 -8.12
N LYS A 325 4.63 -16.90 -7.29
CA LYS A 325 5.78 -16.87 -6.38
C LYS A 325 5.70 -17.94 -5.28
N GLU A 326 4.52 -18.37 -4.89
CA GLU A 326 4.31 -19.48 -3.94
C GLU A 326 4.28 -20.87 -4.60
N GLY A 327 4.46 -20.95 -5.93
CA GLY A 327 4.33 -22.21 -6.68
C GLY A 327 2.88 -22.74 -6.78
N ARG A 328 1.90 -21.89 -6.50
CA ARG A 328 0.46 -22.22 -6.55
C ARG A 328 -0.19 -21.88 -7.90
N ARG A 329 0.58 -21.22 -8.77
CA ARG A 329 0.25 -20.97 -10.18
C ARG A 329 1.49 -21.22 -11.02
N TYR A 330 1.35 -22.02 -12.07
CA TYR A 330 2.43 -22.34 -12.98
C TYR A 330 2.01 -22.07 -14.41
N SER A 331 2.84 -21.30 -15.13
CA SER A 331 2.62 -20.98 -16.55
C SER A 331 3.76 -21.51 -17.39
N PHE A 332 3.44 -22.18 -18.48
CA PHE A 332 4.43 -22.66 -19.43
C PHE A 332 3.86 -22.75 -20.83
N SER A 333 4.75 -22.76 -21.83
CA SER A 333 4.41 -23.13 -23.18
C SER A 333 5.14 -24.39 -23.59
N THR A 334 4.62 -25.07 -24.61
CA THR A 334 5.25 -26.23 -25.24
C THR A 334 5.03 -26.19 -26.74
N ILE A 335 5.96 -26.79 -27.47
CA ILE A 335 5.84 -26.98 -28.95
C ILE A 335 5.61 -28.45 -29.21
N MET A 336 4.53 -28.78 -29.91
CA MET A 336 4.15 -30.14 -30.24
C MET A 336 3.89 -30.28 -31.74
N GLU A 337 3.88 -31.51 -32.27
CA GLU A 337 3.45 -31.79 -33.62
C GLU A 337 1.96 -31.46 -33.79
N ASP A 338 1.59 -30.88 -34.95
CA ASP A 338 0.20 -30.61 -35.32
C ASP A 338 -0.48 -31.93 -35.75
N LYS A 339 -0.79 -32.77 -34.77
CA LYS A 339 -1.46 -34.06 -34.94
C LYS A 339 -2.60 -34.24 -33.95
N PRO A 340 -3.72 -34.86 -34.38
CA PRO A 340 -4.80 -35.23 -33.48
C PRO A 340 -4.28 -36.02 -32.28
N GLY A 341 -4.71 -35.65 -31.08
CA GLY A 341 -4.38 -36.35 -29.85
C GLY A 341 -3.28 -35.70 -28.99
N ASN A 342 -2.32 -34.96 -29.55
CA ASN A 342 -1.20 -34.41 -28.79
C ASN A 342 -1.65 -33.42 -27.71
N PHE A 343 -2.59 -32.52 -28.01
CA PHE A 343 -3.16 -31.60 -27.03
C PHE A 343 -3.95 -32.35 -25.94
N ALA A 344 -4.73 -33.37 -26.32
CA ALA A 344 -5.45 -34.22 -25.39
C ALA A 344 -4.50 -35.01 -24.46
N GLU A 345 -3.39 -35.50 -24.99
CA GLU A 345 -2.35 -36.18 -24.20
C GLU A 345 -1.73 -35.24 -23.16
N LEU A 346 -1.38 -34.01 -23.53
CA LEU A 346 -0.88 -33.01 -22.59
C LEU A 346 -1.88 -32.71 -21.45
N THR A 347 -3.13 -32.46 -21.79
CA THR A 347 -4.17 -32.21 -20.77
C THR A 347 -4.38 -33.41 -19.87
N ARG A 348 -4.29 -34.63 -20.41
CA ARG A 348 -4.38 -35.87 -19.64
C ARG A 348 -3.21 -36.00 -18.65
N ILE A 349 -1.96 -35.77 -19.10
CA ILE A 349 -0.75 -35.81 -18.25
C ILE A 349 -0.89 -34.81 -17.08
N ILE A 350 -1.28 -33.58 -17.37
CA ILE A 350 -1.46 -32.53 -16.36
C ILE A 350 -2.50 -32.99 -15.32
N SER A 351 -3.66 -33.48 -15.79
CA SER A 351 -4.76 -33.92 -14.92
C SER A 351 -4.38 -35.12 -14.07
N GLU A 352 -3.73 -36.14 -14.65
CA GLU A 352 -3.28 -37.34 -13.93
C GLU A 352 -2.24 -37.02 -12.85
N ASN A 353 -1.51 -35.92 -12.98
CA ASN A 353 -0.57 -35.43 -11.99
C ASN A 353 -1.20 -34.39 -11.02
N GLY A 354 -2.52 -34.18 -11.07
CA GLY A 354 -3.26 -33.34 -10.14
C GLY A 354 -3.25 -31.85 -10.47
N GLY A 355 -2.70 -31.43 -11.62
CA GLY A 355 -2.73 -30.04 -12.06
C GLY A 355 -4.14 -29.64 -12.53
N ASN A 356 -4.69 -28.54 -11.99
CA ASN A 356 -5.94 -27.96 -12.46
C ASN A 356 -5.66 -26.93 -13.54
N ILE A 357 -6.22 -27.14 -14.74
CA ILE A 357 -5.99 -26.26 -15.89
C ILE A 357 -6.90 -25.04 -15.81
N LEU A 358 -6.33 -23.86 -15.53
CA LEU A 358 -7.04 -22.59 -15.50
C LEU A 358 -7.19 -21.98 -16.91
N SER A 359 -6.18 -22.18 -17.76
CA SER A 359 -6.20 -21.74 -19.16
C SER A 359 -5.36 -22.68 -20.00
N ALA A 360 -5.84 -22.98 -21.20
CA ALA A 360 -5.10 -23.73 -22.19
C ALA A 360 -5.39 -23.13 -23.57
N ASN A 361 -4.39 -22.58 -24.20
CA ASN A 361 -4.47 -21.93 -25.51
C ASN A 361 -3.60 -22.69 -26.51
N GLN A 362 -4.20 -23.07 -27.63
CA GLN A 362 -3.49 -23.66 -28.75
C GLN A 362 -3.33 -22.61 -29.85
N GLY A 363 -2.10 -22.33 -30.23
CA GLY A 363 -1.74 -21.33 -31.22
C GLY A 363 -0.97 -21.88 -32.40
N LYS A 364 -1.03 -21.17 -33.52
CA LYS A 364 -0.11 -21.40 -34.63
C LYS A 364 1.22 -20.73 -34.29
N LEU A 365 2.31 -21.42 -34.63
CA LEU A 365 3.65 -20.87 -34.51
C LEU A 365 3.83 -19.60 -35.36
N SER A 366 4.67 -18.69 -34.85
CA SER A 366 5.04 -17.47 -35.59
C SER A 366 5.81 -17.76 -36.86
N ALA A 367 5.83 -16.81 -37.79
CA ALA A 367 6.56 -16.96 -39.07
C ALA A 367 8.05 -17.28 -38.83
N GLY A 368 8.50 -18.45 -39.27
CA GLY A 368 9.90 -18.93 -39.12
C GLY A 368 10.03 -20.24 -38.34
N GLU A 369 8.97 -20.75 -37.71
CA GLU A 369 8.99 -22.03 -37.03
C GLU A 369 8.61 -23.20 -37.93
N ALA A 370 9.03 -24.42 -37.57
CA ALA A 370 8.95 -25.59 -38.47
C ALA A 370 7.50 -25.95 -38.85
N LEU A 371 7.25 -26.13 -40.14
CA LEU A 371 5.97 -26.61 -40.65
C LEU A 371 5.55 -27.92 -39.96
N GLY A 372 4.27 -28.03 -39.63
CA GLY A 372 3.72 -29.22 -38.97
C GLY A 372 3.85 -29.22 -37.42
N LYS A 373 4.24 -28.09 -36.83
CA LYS A 373 4.22 -27.89 -35.36
C LYS A 373 3.21 -26.83 -34.95
N GLN A 374 2.85 -26.83 -33.69
CA GLN A 374 1.98 -25.85 -33.06
C GLN A 374 2.42 -25.60 -31.62
N SER A 375 2.15 -24.41 -31.10
CA SER A 375 2.38 -24.09 -29.69
C SER A 375 1.13 -24.36 -28.86
N ALA A 376 1.33 -24.69 -27.59
CA ALA A 376 0.28 -24.71 -26.61
C ALA A 376 0.78 -23.99 -25.34
N GLU A 377 -0.05 -23.10 -24.79
CA GLU A 377 0.22 -22.36 -23.58
C GLU A 377 -0.74 -22.81 -22.49
N PHE A 378 -0.22 -23.06 -21.31
CA PHE A 378 -0.99 -23.51 -20.16
C PHE A 378 -0.75 -22.60 -18.96
N ILE A 379 -1.84 -22.33 -18.23
CA ILE A 379 -1.81 -21.77 -16.87
C ILE A 379 -2.47 -22.79 -15.97
N LEU A 380 -1.73 -23.26 -14.97
CA LEU A 380 -2.18 -24.28 -14.04
C LEU A 380 -2.33 -23.71 -12.63
N GLU A 381 -3.31 -24.20 -11.89
CA GLU A 381 -3.33 -24.16 -10.46
C GLU A 381 -2.57 -25.37 -9.92
N THR A 382 -1.64 -25.14 -9.01
CA THR A 382 -0.74 -26.12 -8.41
C THR A 382 -0.73 -25.95 -6.90
N ILE A 383 -0.12 -26.89 -6.16
CA ILE A 383 -0.07 -26.85 -4.70
C ILE A 383 1.19 -26.08 -4.23
N ASP A 384 2.34 -26.41 -4.84
CA ASP A 384 3.67 -25.95 -4.48
C ASP A 384 4.67 -26.23 -5.61
N TYR A 385 5.94 -25.91 -5.39
CA TYR A 385 7.02 -26.17 -6.35
C TYR A 385 7.30 -27.66 -6.57
N ASP A 386 7.10 -28.52 -5.57
CA ASP A 386 7.27 -29.96 -5.73
C ASP A 386 6.19 -30.54 -6.65
N HIS A 387 4.98 -30.01 -6.55
CA HIS A 387 3.89 -30.37 -7.47
C HIS A 387 4.19 -29.94 -8.90
N ILE A 388 4.70 -28.71 -9.09
CA ILE A 388 5.17 -28.22 -10.40
C ILE A 388 6.25 -29.16 -10.97
N ALA A 389 7.24 -29.52 -10.17
CA ALA A 389 8.33 -30.40 -10.58
C ALA A 389 7.83 -31.77 -11.05
N ARG A 390 6.83 -32.36 -10.37
CA ARG A 390 6.20 -33.63 -10.80
C ARG A 390 5.49 -33.50 -12.14
N ILE A 391 4.71 -32.45 -12.34
CA ILE A 391 4.01 -32.18 -13.60
C ILE A 391 5.02 -32.02 -14.74
N LYS A 392 6.05 -31.18 -14.52
CA LYS A 392 7.13 -30.96 -15.53
C LYS A 392 7.78 -32.27 -15.94
N LYS A 393 8.20 -33.10 -14.99
CA LYS A 393 8.83 -34.38 -15.22
C LYS A 393 7.92 -35.30 -16.05
N ALA A 394 6.64 -35.38 -15.70
CA ALA A 394 5.69 -36.24 -16.44
C ALA A 394 5.46 -35.77 -17.88
N ILE A 395 5.46 -34.46 -18.14
CA ILE A 395 5.36 -33.88 -19.48
C ILE A 395 6.62 -34.18 -20.30
N GLU A 396 7.81 -34.00 -19.71
CA GLU A 396 9.10 -34.24 -20.39
C GLU A 396 9.34 -35.73 -20.67
N GLU A 397 8.94 -36.64 -19.79
CA GLU A 397 9.01 -38.11 -20.01
C GLU A 397 8.19 -38.59 -21.22
N LYS A 398 7.18 -37.81 -21.62
CA LYS A 398 6.38 -38.04 -22.81
C LYS A 398 6.91 -37.33 -24.07
N GLY A 399 8.07 -36.70 -23.94
CA GLY A 399 8.76 -36.05 -25.05
C GLY A 399 8.30 -34.64 -25.39
N PHE A 400 7.45 -34.02 -24.57
CA PHE A 400 7.08 -32.62 -24.73
C PHE A 400 8.13 -31.72 -24.08
N LYS A 401 8.57 -30.69 -24.79
CA LYS A 401 9.56 -29.74 -24.31
C LYS A 401 8.84 -28.57 -23.62
N ILE A 402 9.15 -28.30 -22.35
CA ILE A 402 8.64 -27.16 -21.62
C ILE A 402 9.48 -25.91 -21.91
N ILE A 403 8.78 -24.79 -22.10
CA ILE A 403 9.34 -23.43 -22.22
C ILE A 403 8.67 -22.62 -21.10
N GLU A 404 9.45 -22.18 -20.12
CA GLU A 404 8.96 -21.35 -19.01
C GLU A 404 8.47 -19.99 -19.53
N LEU A 405 7.40 -19.46 -18.95
CA LEU A 405 6.80 -18.16 -19.28
C LEU A 405 7.00 -17.16 -18.15
#